data_0ca1a3299cace701eac5b4a50089e131
#
_entry.id   0ca1a3299cace701eac5b4a50089e131
#
_cell.length_a   1.000
_cell.length_b   1.000
_cell.length_c   1.000
_cell.angle_alpha   90.00
_cell.angle_beta   90.00
_cell.angle_gamma   90.00
#
_symmetry.space_group_name_H-M   'P 1'
#
loop_
_entity.id
_entity.type
_entity.pdbx_description
1 polymer ?
#
loop_
_entity_poly.entity_id
_entity_poly.type
_entity_poly.pdbx_seq_one_letter_code
_entity_poly.pdbx_strand_id
1 'polypeptide(L)'
;MLWVTEIAATWFIQELHLQKGQAVRFFVRYGAQNDFQTGYSLGITVEKPHHEALSTEVEGIQFFITQDDVWYLDGYSLVVSYNGWEDDIRYECFNEASFSDLFAIA
;
A
#
# COMPACT_ATOMS: atom_id res chain seq x y z
N MET A 1 8.67 -0.93 4.87
CA MET A 1 8.63 0.25 4.00
C MET A 1 7.40 0.17 3.11
N LEU A 2 6.78 1.29 2.84
CA LEU A 2 5.59 1.37 1.99
C LEU A 2 5.91 2.17 0.73
N TRP A 3 5.64 1.59 -0.43
CA TRP A 3 5.84 2.21 -1.73
C TRP A 3 4.54 2.19 -2.52
N VAL A 4 4.17 3.33 -3.09
CA VAL A 4 3.02 3.44 -3.99
C VAL A 4 3.53 4.08 -5.27
N THR A 5 3.33 3.42 -6.41
CA THR A 5 3.77 3.99 -7.68
C THR A 5 2.92 5.19 -8.07
N GLU A 6 3.45 6.07 -8.90
CA GLU A 6 2.71 7.25 -9.37
C GLU A 6 1.44 6.85 -10.12
N ILE A 7 1.53 5.82 -10.95
CA ILE A 7 0.38 5.32 -11.70
C ILE A 7 -0.68 4.77 -10.74
N ALA A 8 -0.27 4.03 -9.71
CA ALA A 8 -1.21 3.53 -8.70
C ALA A 8 -1.87 4.69 -7.95
N ALA A 9 -1.09 5.70 -7.55
CA ALA A 9 -1.65 6.87 -6.88
C ALA A 9 -2.69 7.58 -7.76
N THR A 10 -2.40 7.75 -9.04
CA THR A 10 -3.33 8.34 -9.99
C THR A 10 -4.60 7.52 -10.10
N TRP A 11 -4.48 6.19 -10.13
CA TRP A 11 -5.63 5.30 -10.15
C TRP A 11 -6.53 5.52 -8.92
N PHE A 12 -5.92 5.59 -7.72
CA PHE A 12 -6.69 5.87 -6.49
C PHE A 12 -7.39 7.23 -6.55
N ILE A 13 -6.70 8.24 -7.04
CA ILE A 13 -7.29 9.58 -7.17
C ILE A 13 -8.54 9.53 -8.05
N GLN A 14 -8.48 8.83 -9.17
CA GLN A 14 -9.60 8.73 -10.09
C GLN A 14 -10.73 7.89 -9.53
N GLU A 15 -10.42 6.71 -8.99
CA GLU A 15 -11.43 5.77 -8.50
C GLU A 15 -12.14 6.28 -7.25
N LEU A 16 -11.43 6.95 -6.37
CA LEU A 16 -11.98 7.42 -5.10
C LEU A 16 -12.32 8.92 -5.12
N HIS A 17 -12.15 9.58 -6.27
CA HIS A 17 -12.40 11.01 -6.43
C HIS A 17 -11.66 11.84 -5.37
N LEU A 18 -10.37 11.55 -5.19
CA LEU A 18 -9.58 12.18 -4.16
C LEU A 18 -9.19 13.60 -4.54
N GLN A 19 -9.08 14.44 -3.53
CA GLN A 19 -8.53 15.80 -3.65
C GLN A 19 -7.18 15.85 -2.94
N LYS A 20 -6.32 16.76 -3.39
CA LYS A 20 -5.03 17.01 -2.75
C LYS A 20 -5.21 17.20 -1.26
N GLY A 21 -4.35 16.59 -0.47
CA GLY A 21 -4.40 16.66 0.98
C GLY A 21 -5.22 15.57 1.65
N GLN A 22 -6.00 14.80 0.88
CA GLN A 22 -6.66 13.62 1.43
C GLN A 22 -5.67 12.49 1.59
N ALA A 23 -6.07 11.49 2.37
CA ALA A 23 -5.21 10.34 2.66
C ALA A 23 -5.97 9.04 2.48
N VAL A 24 -5.22 8.00 2.13
CA VAL A 24 -5.74 6.64 1.93
C VAL A 24 -5.04 5.72 2.92
N ARG A 25 -5.84 4.97 3.66
CA ARG A 25 -5.34 3.95 4.58
C ARG A 25 -5.50 2.57 3.96
N PHE A 26 -4.43 1.80 4.01
CA PHE A 26 -4.49 0.36 3.74
C PHE A 26 -4.69 -0.33 5.08
N PHE A 27 -5.74 -1.11 5.20
CA PHE A 27 -6.04 -1.78 6.46
C PHE A 27 -6.24 -3.28 6.26
N VAL A 28 -6.02 -4.05 7.34
CA VAL A 28 -6.13 -5.51 7.28
C VAL A 28 -7.60 -5.91 7.40
N ARG A 29 -8.05 -6.74 6.45
CA ARG A 29 -9.39 -7.30 6.43
C ARG A 29 -9.32 -8.79 6.73
N TYR A 30 -10.26 -9.26 7.55
CA TYR A 30 -10.39 -10.68 7.86
C TYR A 30 -11.33 -11.36 6.87
N GLY A 31 -11.00 -12.61 6.52
CA GLY A 31 -11.90 -13.46 5.74
C GLY A 31 -11.74 -13.37 4.24
N ALA A 32 -10.97 -12.45 3.71
CA ALA A 32 -10.66 -12.39 2.28
C ALA A 32 -9.41 -13.21 1.98
N GLN A 33 -9.30 -13.68 0.75
CA GLN A 33 -8.12 -14.46 0.36
C GLN A 33 -6.98 -13.54 -0.03
N ASN A 34 -5.79 -13.88 0.45
CA ASN A 34 -4.58 -13.16 0.09
C ASN A 34 -3.41 -14.14 0.09
N ASP A 35 -2.51 -13.95 -0.86
CA ASP A 35 -1.36 -14.85 -1.02
C ASP A 35 -0.29 -14.64 0.03
N PHE A 36 -0.26 -13.49 0.71
CA PHE A 36 0.78 -13.19 1.70
C PHE A 36 0.44 -13.76 3.07
N GLN A 37 -0.72 -13.43 3.62
CA GLN A 37 -1.19 -13.93 4.92
C GLN A 37 -2.53 -14.62 4.75
N THR A 38 -2.57 -15.91 4.99
CA THR A 38 -3.78 -16.72 4.81
C THR A 38 -4.92 -16.21 5.69
N GLY A 39 -6.07 -16.00 5.08
CA GLY A 39 -7.27 -15.54 5.79
C GLY A 39 -7.39 -14.03 5.93
N TYR A 40 -6.44 -13.27 5.40
CA TYR A 40 -6.42 -11.81 5.48
C TYR A 40 -6.15 -11.19 4.12
N SER A 41 -6.57 -9.96 3.96
CA SER A 41 -6.26 -9.16 2.78
C SER A 41 -6.18 -7.69 3.16
N LEU A 42 -5.81 -6.84 2.21
CA LEU A 42 -5.78 -5.40 2.42
C LEU A 42 -7.03 -4.76 1.86
N GLY A 43 -7.64 -3.91 2.66
CA GLY A 43 -8.71 -3.02 2.24
C GLY A 43 -8.21 -1.59 2.12
N ILE A 44 -9.04 -0.73 1.57
CA ILE A 44 -8.73 0.66 1.29
C ILE A 44 -9.83 1.53 1.90
N THR A 45 -9.44 2.57 2.61
CA THR A 45 -10.40 3.56 3.09
C THR A 45 -9.79 4.95 3.04
N VAL A 46 -10.61 5.95 2.78
CA VAL A 46 -10.20 7.36 2.82
C VAL A 46 -10.40 7.84 4.24
N GLU A 47 -9.33 8.15 4.94
CA GLU A 47 -9.41 8.67 6.29
C GLU A 47 -8.18 9.47 6.63
N LYS A 48 -8.31 10.33 7.64
CA LYS A 48 -7.19 11.16 8.08
C LYS A 48 -6.09 10.31 8.69
N PRO A 49 -4.82 10.66 8.44
CA PRO A 49 -3.71 9.91 9.03
C PRO A 49 -3.78 9.89 10.56
N HIS A 50 -3.55 8.73 11.14
CA HIS A 50 -3.47 8.54 12.59
C HIS A 50 -2.69 7.27 12.90
N HIS A 51 -1.90 7.31 13.96
CA HIS A 51 -1.11 6.16 14.44
C HIS A 51 -0.34 5.45 13.32
N GLU A 52 0.23 6.21 12.40
CA GLU A 52 0.93 5.65 11.25
C GLU A 52 2.16 4.87 11.68
N ALA A 53 2.26 3.62 11.23
CA ALA A 53 3.48 2.84 11.33
C ALA A 53 4.33 3.05 10.08
N LEU A 54 3.69 3.11 8.92
CA LEU A 54 4.32 3.38 7.63
C LEU A 54 3.49 4.40 6.87
N SER A 55 4.15 5.34 6.22
CA SER A 55 3.44 6.29 5.36
C SER A 55 4.34 6.76 4.21
N THR A 56 3.70 7.19 3.13
CA THR A 56 4.37 7.80 1.99
C THR A 56 3.41 8.76 1.32
N GLU A 57 3.94 9.79 0.67
CA GLU A 57 3.12 10.74 -0.08
C GLU A 57 3.46 10.65 -1.56
N VAL A 58 2.45 10.43 -2.40
CA VAL A 58 2.60 10.33 -3.84
C VAL A 58 1.45 11.09 -4.49
N GLU A 59 1.76 11.95 -5.46
CA GLU A 59 0.78 12.76 -6.19
C GLU A 59 -0.12 13.59 -5.27
N GLY A 60 0.43 14.09 -4.15
CA GLY A 60 -0.30 14.91 -3.20
C GLY A 60 -1.23 14.15 -2.27
N ILE A 61 -1.19 12.83 -2.30
CA ILE A 61 -2.01 11.96 -1.45
C ILE A 61 -1.09 11.21 -0.49
N GLN A 62 -1.45 11.18 0.78
CA GLN A 62 -0.74 10.38 1.77
C GLN A 62 -1.34 8.98 1.83
N PHE A 63 -0.48 7.97 1.71
CA PHE A 63 -0.87 6.57 1.88
C PHE A 63 -0.23 6.05 3.16
N PHE A 64 -0.98 5.30 3.97
CA PHE A 64 -0.45 4.87 5.26
C PHE A 64 -1.04 3.55 5.74
N ILE A 65 -0.30 2.91 6.65
CA ILE A 65 -0.73 1.73 7.39
C ILE A 65 -0.55 2.07 8.87
N THR A 66 -1.55 1.76 9.70
CA THR A 66 -1.48 2.05 11.12
C THR A 66 -0.65 1.01 11.89
N GLN A 67 -0.27 1.37 13.11
CA GLN A 67 0.47 0.45 13.99
C GLN A 67 -0.34 -0.80 14.31
N ASP A 68 -1.65 -0.71 14.32
CA ASP A 68 -2.51 -1.87 14.58
C ASP A 68 -2.51 -2.89 13.43
N ASP A 69 -2.16 -2.46 12.23
CA ASP A 69 -2.22 -3.32 11.04
C ASP A 69 -0.85 -3.69 10.48
N VAL A 70 0.22 -3.04 10.93
CA VAL A 70 1.54 -3.25 10.33
C VAL A 70 2.08 -4.67 10.54
N TRP A 71 1.57 -5.40 11.54
CA TRP A 71 1.93 -6.80 11.78
C TRP A 71 1.69 -7.68 10.55
N TYR A 72 0.71 -7.31 9.71
CA TYR A 72 0.37 -8.06 8.51
C TYR A 72 1.55 -8.18 7.57
N LEU A 73 2.41 -7.18 7.50
CA LEU A 73 3.57 -7.18 6.62
C LEU A 73 4.73 -8.03 7.15
N ASP A 74 4.69 -8.38 8.43
CA ASP A 74 5.71 -9.25 9.05
C ASP A 74 7.14 -8.79 8.74
N GLY A 75 7.37 -7.48 8.81
CA GLY A 75 8.67 -6.89 8.52
C GLY A 75 8.99 -6.71 7.04
N TYR A 76 8.11 -7.15 6.15
CA TYR A 76 8.30 -6.97 4.71
C TYR A 76 7.89 -5.57 4.28
N SER A 77 8.43 -5.16 3.13
CA SER A 77 8.00 -3.93 2.47
C SER A 77 6.79 -4.21 1.59
N LEU A 78 5.85 -3.26 1.54
CA LEU A 78 4.68 -3.33 0.67
C LEU A 78 4.87 -2.40 -0.52
N VAL A 79 4.69 -2.92 -1.71
CA VAL A 79 4.66 -2.14 -2.95
C VAL A 79 3.26 -2.21 -3.53
N VAL A 80 2.66 -1.05 -3.72
CA VAL A 80 1.34 -0.90 -4.33
C VAL A 80 1.54 -0.37 -5.73
N SER A 81 1.16 -1.15 -6.72
CA SER A 81 1.35 -0.83 -8.13
C SER A 81 0.04 -1.02 -8.90
N TYR A 82 0.05 -0.61 -10.16
CA TYR A 82 -1.11 -0.74 -11.03
C TYR A 82 -0.88 -1.86 -12.05
N ASN A 83 -1.88 -2.72 -12.17
CA ASN A 83 -1.88 -3.79 -13.17
C ASN A 83 -2.77 -3.35 -14.34
N GLY A 84 -2.14 -2.95 -15.44
CA GLY A 84 -2.85 -2.45 -16.60
C GLY A 84 -3.71 -3.50 -17.32
N TRP A 85 -3.38 -4.79 -17.16
CA TRP A 85 -4.14 -5.86 -17.78
C TRP A 85 -5.51 -6.05 -17.10
N GLU A 86 -5.57 -5.86 -15.79
CA GLU A 86 -6.78 -6.05 -15.00
C GLU A 86 -7.46 -4.73 -14.64
N ASP A 87 -6.83 -3.59 -14.97
CA ASP A 87 -7.27 -2.26 -14.56
C ASP A 87 -7.54 -2.21 -13.05
N ASP A 88 -6.56 -2.70 -12.28
CA ASP A 88 -6.69 -2.82 -10.84
C ASP A 88 -5.35 -2.64 -10.15
N ILE A 89 -5.42 -2.45 -8.85
CA ILE A 89 -4.24 -2.29 -8.00
C ILE A 89 -3.68 -3.66 -7.64
N ARG A 90 -2.35 -3.72 -7.58
CA ARG A 90 -1.62 -4.90 -7.21
C ARG A 90 -0.81 -4.63 -5.95
N TYR A 91 -0.88 -5.58 -4.99
CA TYR A 91 -0.12 -5.52 -3.75
C TYR A 91 0.95 -6.58 -3.78
N GLU A 92 2.21 -6.18 -3.52
CA GLU A 92 3.31 -7.12 -3.45
C GLU A 92 4.13 -6.85 -2.20
N CYS A 93 4.48 -7.92 -1.48
CA CYS A 93 5.33 -7.83 -0.30
C CYS A 93 6.72 -8.35 -0.63
N PHE A 94 7.74 -7.56 -0.28
CA PHE A 94 9.12 -7.89 -0.53
C PHE A 94 9.91 -7.90 0.77
N ASN A 95 10.82 -8.86 0.90
CA ASN A 95 11.79 -8.84 1.98
C ASN A 95 12.70 -7.62 1.80
N GLU A 96 12.91 -6.86 2.88
CA GLU A 96 13.70 -5.64 2.81
C GLU A 96 15.12 -5.86 2.32
N ALA A 97 15.75 -6.96 2.70
CA ALA A 97 17.11 -7.28 2.25
C ALA A 97 17.14 -7.48 0.73
N SER A 98 16.19 -8.23 0.18
CA SER A 98 16.09 -8.43 -1.27
C SER A 98 15.79 -7.14 -2.00
N PHE A 99 14.97 -6.29 -1.42
CA PHE A 99 14.62 -4.99 -1.98
C PHE A 99 15.84 -4.07 -2.03
N SER A 100 16.62 -4.05 -0.96
CA SER A 100 17.86 -3.27 -0.89
C SER A 100 18.89 -3.75 -1.91
N ASP A 101 19.01 -5.06 -2.12
CA ASP A 101 19.91 -5.65 -3.09
C ASP A 101 19.56 -5.20 -4.51
N LEU A 102 18.28 -5.10 -4.84
CA LEU A 102 17.83 -4.61 -6.15
C LEU A 102 18.34 -3.18 -6.40
N PHE A 103 18.26 -2.33 -5.41
CA PHE A 103 18.73 -0.95 -5.54
C PHE A 103 20.26 -0.84 -5.52
N ALA A 104 20.93 -1.74 -4.82
CA ALA A 104 22.40 -1.74 -4.76
C ALA A 104 23.04 -2.10 -6.10
N ILE A 105 22.35 -2.87 -6.92
CA ILE A 105 22.85 -3.29 -8.23
C ILE A 105 22.62 -2.19 -9.28
N ALA A 106 21.68 -1.34 -9.06
CA ALA A 106 21.40 -0.23 -9.97
C ALA A 106 22.43 0.87 -9.82
#